data_2c8c92569eef5f20ec622d4ff69a6a59
#
_entry.id   2c8c92569eef5f20ec622d4ff69a6a59
#
_cell.length_a   1.000
_cell.length_b   1.000
_cell.length_c   1.000
_cell.angle_alpha   90.00
_cell.angle_beta   90.00
_cell.angle_gamma   90.00
#
_symmetry.space_group_name_H-M   'P 1'
#
loop_
_entity.id
_entity.type
_entity.pdbx_description
1 polymer ?
#
loop_
_entity_poly.entity_id
_entity_poly.type
_entity_poly.pdbx_seq_one_letter_code
_entity_poly.pdbx_strand_id
1 'polypeptide(L)'
;MNEFPRFDLTGQVALVTGAARGLGRAISLALAHAGADVAIGLRDVNTGSNLAGEIQALDRRSLPLQMDMTRLHEIFSAVALAEAHFGRVDILVNNAGLAPGNPAENVREEDFDLTVQVNLKGTFFASQAAGRVMIRQNRGRIINLSSQAGFVALPGESVYCMSKAAISHLTKCLAVEWGKYNITVNAVAPTFIFTPGTEECLADSAFRADVVERIAALHRIGDPMDVAGAVVFLASPAASLITGDTILIDGGWTAR
;
A
#
# COMPACT_ATOMS: atom_id res chain seq x y z
N MET A 1 25.27 -20.10 12.89
CA MET A 1 23.94 -20.75 13.05
C MET A 1 22.98 -20.05 12.12
N ASN A 2 22.33 -20.75 11.23
CA ASN A 2 21.27 -20.15 10.40
C ASN A 2 20.12 -19.75 11.31
N GLU A 3 19.88 -18.44 11.48
CA GLU A 3 18.71 -17.96 12.21
C GLU A 3 17.46 -18.30 11.41
N PHE A 4 16.40 -18.71 12.12
CA PHE A 4 15.08 -18.89 11.48
C PHE A 4 14.59 -17.57 10.87
N PRO A 5 13.76 -17.61 9.81
CA PRO A 5 13.17 -16.41 9.23
C PRO A 5 12.42 -15.61 10.30
N ARG A 6 12.67 -14.31 10.37
CA ARG A 6 12.05 -13.43 11.36
C ARG A 6 11.09 -12.47 10.67
N PHE A 7 9.92 -12.29 11.28
CA PHE A 7 8.93 -11.29 10.92
C PHE A 7 8.99 -10.05 11.82
N ASP A 8 9.99 -9.99 12.69
CA ASP A 8 10.20 -8.90 13.63
C ASP A 8 10.70 -7.64 12.92
N LEU A 9 10.03 -6.52 13.17
CA LEU A 9 10.34 -5.20 12.63
C LEU A 9 10.84 -4.23 13.71
N THR A 10 11.20 -4.74 14.90
CA THR A 10 11.69 -3.92 16.00
C THR A 10 12.88 -3.06 15.57
N GLY A 11 12.81 -1.76 15.88
CA GLY A 11 13.82 -0.77 15.50
C GLY A 11 13.75 -0.30 14.05
N GLN A 12 12.73 -0.70 13.29
CA GLN A 12 12.44 -0.20 11.95
C GLN A 12 11.36 0.87 11.99
N VAL A 13 11.35 1.73 10.98
CA VAL A 13 10.37 2.81 10.81
C VAL A 13 9.62 2.59 9.50
N ALA A 14 8.30 2.50 9.58
CA ALA A 14 7.41 2.41 8.43
C ALA A 14 6.69 3.74 8.17
N LEU A 15 6.61 4.14 6.90
CA LEU A 15 5.72 5.20 6.42
C LEU A 15 4.61 4.56 5.59
N VAL A 16 3.35 4.79 5.99
CA VAL A 16 2.17 4.26 5.29
C VAL A 16 1.35 5.41 4.72
N THR A 17 1.14 5.45 3.40
CA THR A 17 0.32 6.49 2.77
C THR A 17 -1.16 6.12 2.80
N GLY A 18 -2.05 7.11 2.97
CA GLY A 18 -3.49 6.88 3.04
C GLY A 18 -3.92 6.03 4.24
N ALA A 19 -3.27 6.21 5.38
CA ALA A 19 -3.40 5.36 6.56
C ALA A 19 -4.64 5.65 7.43
N ALA A 20 -5.49 6.62 7.08
CA ALA A 20 -6.61 7.04 7.94
C ALA A 20 -7.65 5.93 8.20
N ARG A 21 -7.89 5.03 7.25
CA ARG A 21 -8.93 4.01 7.29
C ARG A 21 -8.60 2.79 6.43
N GLY A 22 -9.46 1.78 6.47
CA GLY A 22 -9.39 0.61 5.58
C GLY A 22 -8.04 -0.12 5.65
N LEU A 23 -7.50 -0.48 4.48
CA LEU A 23 -6.24 -1.21 4.37
C LEU A 23 -5.07 -0.47 5.00
N GLY A 24 -4.94 0.84 4.74
CA GLY A 24 -3.83 1.63 5.28
C GLY A 24 -3.78 1.62 6.80
N ARG A 25 -4.95 1.71 7.45
CA ARG A 25 -5.05 1.60 8.92
C ARG A 25 -4.68 0.21 9.41
N ALA A 26 -5.22 -0.85 8.80
CA ALA A 26 -4.93 -2.22 9.19
C ALA A 26 -3.44 -2.57 9.01
N ILE A 27 -2.84 -2.15 7.89
CA ILE A 27 -1.41 -2.32 7.61
C ILE A 27 -0.56 -1.59 8.66
N SER A 28 -0.93 -0.34 9.01
CA SER A 28 -0.19 0.44 10.02
C SER A 28 -0.18 -0.26 11.37
N LEU A 29 -1.32 -0.78 11.82
CA LEU A 29 -1.43 -1.54 13.06
C LEU A 29 -0.65 -2.87 13.00
N ALA A 30 -0.72 -3.59 11.88
CA ALA A 30 0.02 -4.84 11.72
C ALA A 30 1.55 -4.64 11.76
N LEU A 31 2.05 -3.57 11.12
CA LEU A 31 3.46 -3.19 11.19
C LEU A 31 3.89 -2.80 12.60
N ALA A 32 3.03 -2.06 13.33
CA ALA A 32 3.27 -1.72 14.74
C ALA A 32 3.27 -2.97 15.65
N HIS A 33 2.33 -3.90 15.46
CA HIS A 33 2.33 -5.19 16.15
C HIS A 33 3.59 -6.01 15.87
N ALA A 34 4.13 -5.93 14.65
CA ALA A 34 5.40 -6.56 14.30
C ALA A 34 6.64 -5.81 14.84
N GLY A 35 6.46 -4.69 15.54
CA GLY A 35 7.54 -3.96 16.23
C GLY A 35 8.01 -2.67 15.56
N ALA A 36 7.45 -2.26 14.42
CA ALA A 36 7.83 -1.03 13.76
C ALA A 36 7.26 0.22 14.42
N ASP A 37 8.01 1.31 14.44
CA ASP A 37 7.47 2.65 14.61
C ASP A 37 6.80 3.11 13.31
N VAL A 38 5.73 3.91 13.36
CA VAL A 38 4.91 4.21 12.18
C VAL A 38 4.69 5.70 11.95
N ALA A 39 5.17 6.21 10.82
CA ALA A 39 4.75 7.47 10.25
C ALA A 39 3.44 7.29 9.47
N ILE A 40 2.42 8.08 9.79
CA ILE A 40 1.05 7.92 9.31
C ILE A 40 0.79 9.02 8.27
N GLY A 41 0.88 8.69 6.97
CA GLY A 41 0.62 9.63 5.88
C GLY A 41 -0.89 9.82 5.68
N LEU A 42 -1.39 11.03 5.92
CA LEU A 42 -2.80 11.40 5.89
C LEU A 42 -3.06 12.49 4.83
N ARG A 43 -4.15 12.37 4.07
CA ARG A 43 -4.57 13.43 3.15
C ARG A 43 -4.90 14.72 3.89
N ASP A 44 -5.46 14.60 5.08
CA ASP A 44 -5.72 15.70 6.00
C ASP A 44 -5.42 15.22 7.42
N VAL A 45 -4.37 15.75 7.99
CA VAL A 45 -3.89 15.41 9.35
C VAL A 45 -4.90 15.82 10.45
N ASN A 46 -5.79 16.76 10.16
CA ASN A 46 -6.80 17.24 11.11
C ASN A 46 -8.05 16.34 11.17
N THR A 47 -8.26 15.47 10.19
CA THR A 47 -9.42 14.56 10.15
C THR A 47 -9.26 13.33 11.06
N GLY A 48 -8.47 13.42 12.07
CA GLY A 48 -8.37 12.63 13.27
C GLY A 48 -8.70 11.14 13.15
N SER A 49 -7.77 10.32 12.72
CA SER A 49 -7.84 8.92 13.05
C SER A 49 -7.23 8.72 14.43
N ASN A 50 -7.85 7.93 15.32
CA ASN A 50 -7.28 7.52 16.61
C ASN A 50 -6.05 6.59 16.43
N LEU A 51 -5.63 6.35 15.19
CA LEU A 51 -4.60 5.40 14.81
C LEU A 51 -3.26 5.67 15.54
N ALA A 52 -2.91 6.94 15.71
CA ALA A 52 -1.69 7.29 16.42
C ALA A 52 -1.71 6.80 17.88
N GLY A 53 -2.84 7.02 18.58
CA GLY A 53 -3.03 6.51 19.95
C GLY A 53 -3.04 4.98 20.03
N GLU A 54 -3.64 4.32 19.06
CA GLU A 54 -3.67 2.85 19.01
C GLU A 54 -2.25 2.26 18.79
N ILE A 55 -1.43 2.89 17.94
CA ILE A 55 -0.03 2.49 17.74
C ILE A 55 0.80 2.74 19.02
N GLN A 56 0.55 3.87 19.71
CA GLN A 56 1.21 4.16 20.97
C GLN A 56 0.83 3.17 22.08
N ALA A 57 -0.40 2.67 22.07
CA ALA A 57 -0.84 1.63 22.99
C ALA A 57 -0.15 0.27 22.78
N LEU A 58 0.53 0.08 21.65
CA LEU A 58 1.40 -1.06 21.35
C LEU A 58 2.88 -0.80 21.72
N ASP A 59 3.17 0.25 22.51
CA ASP A 59 4.53 0.67 22.85
C ASP A 59 5.39 1.01 21.61
N ARG A 60 4.75 1.52 20.54
CA ARG A 60 5.44 2.00 19.32
C ARG A 60 5.25 3.50 19.17
N ARG A 61 6.28 4.16 18.62
CA ARG A 61 6.18 5.59 18.28
C ARG A 61 5.32 5.75 17.04
N SER A 62 4.54 6.83 17.00
CA SER A 62 3.74 7.20 15.84
C SER A 62 3.84 8.68 15.53
N LEU A 63 3.78 9.04 14.25
CA LEU A 63 3.83 10.43 13.79
C LEU A 63 2.81 10.63 12.66
N PRO A 64 1.66 11.29 12.93
CA PRO A 64 0.76 11.73 11.86
C PRO A 64 1.41 12.82 11.01
N LEU A 65 1.29 12.69 9.68
CA LEU A 65 1.90 13.60 8.71
C LEU A 65 0.89 14.01 7.65
N GLN A 66 0.84 15.31 7.35
CA GLN A 66 0.12 15.83 6.18
C GLN A 66 0.77 15.30 4.92
N MET A 67 0.05 14.53 4.11
CA MET A 67 0.57 13.87 2.91
C MET A 67 -0.55 13.65 1.88
N ASP A 68 -1.01 14.72 1.24
CA ASP A 68 -1.92 14.62 0.10
C ASP A 68 -1.11 14.17 -1.13
N MET A 69 -1.47 13.01 -1.69
CA MET A 69 -0.77 12.42 -2.84
C MET A 69 -0.90 13.26 -4.12
N THR A 70 -1.79 14.24 -4.17
CA THR A 70 -1.89 15.22 -5.27
C THR A 70 -0.88 16.35 -5.16
N ARG A 71 -0.21 16.50 -4.02
CA ARG A 71 0.68 17.62 -3.69
C ARG A 71 2.11 17.16 -3.44
N LEU A 72 2.97 17.27 -4.45
CA LEU A 72 4.35 16.76 -4.36
C LEU A 72 5.13 17.33 -3.19
N HIS A 73 4.95 18.62 -2.86
CA HIS A 73 5.63 19.24 -1.72
C HIS A 73 5.25 18.60 -0.39
N GLU A 74 3.98 18.18 -0.21
CA GLU A 74 3.55 17.47 0.99
C GLU A 74 4.18 16.07 1.07
N ILE A 75 4.29 15.37 -0.06
CA ILE A 75 4.96 14.07 -0.14
C ILE A 75 6.42 14.18 0.30
N PHE A 76 7.17 15.14 -0.26
CA PHE A 76 8.57 15.32 0.11
C PHE A 76 8.73 15.78 1.56
N SER A 77 7.87 16.70 2.03
CA SER A 77 7.90 17.17 3.41
C SER A 77 7.58 16.05 4.40
N ALA A 78 6.58 15.20 4.13
CA ALA A 78 6.22 14.08 4.99
C ALA A 78 7.37 13.09 5.17
N VAL A 79 8.06 12.72 4.08
CA VAL A 79 9.22 11.82 4.16
C VAL A 79 10.37 12.48 4.93
N ALA A 80 10.65 13.75 4.69
CA ALA A 80 11.70 14.49 5.41
C ALA A 80 11.39 14.62 6.91
N LEU A 81 10.14 14.88 7.27
CA LEU A 81 9.70 14.95 8.68
C LEU A 81 9.77 13.57 9.35
N ALA A 82 9.41 12.50 8.66
CA ALA A 82 9.57 11.14 9.17
C ALA A 82 11.05 10.82 9.45
N GLU A 83 11.94 11.11 8.48
CA GLU A 83 13.37 10.92 8.64
C GLU A 83 13.93 11.76 9.82
N ALA A 84 13.54 13.03 9.92
CA ALA A 84 13.99 13.92 11.00
C ALA A 84 13.53 13.45 12.38
N HIS A 85 12.29 12.94 12.50
CA HIS A 85 11.70 12.51 13.78
C HIS A 85 12.23 11.16 14.25
N PHE A 86 12.35 10.18 13.35
CA PHE A 86 12.74 8.82 13.70
C PHE A 86 14.22 8.53 13.45
N GLY A 87 14.92 9.37 12.69
CA GLY A 87 16.30 9.18 12.28
C GLY A 87 16.47 8.27 11.06
N ARG A 88 15.37 7.70 10.54
CA ARG A 88 15.37 6.72 9.45
C ARG A 88 13.98 6.52 8.83
N VAL A 89 13.93 5.94 7.62
CA VAL A 89 12.73 5.36 7.00
C VAL A 89 13.14 4.04 6.37
N ASP A 90 12.67 2.92 6.92
CA ASP A 90 13.05 1.57 6.47
C ASP A 90 12.03 0.95 5.55
N ILE A 91 10.75 1.26 5.76
CA ILE A 91 9.63 0.66 5.07
C ILE A 91 8.75 1.78 4.53
N LEU A 92 8.44 1.74 3.23
CA LEU A 92 7.39 2.56 2.63
C LEU A 92 6.26 1.64 2.17
N VAL A 93 5.03 1.93 2.59
CA VAL A 93 3.84 1.30 2.04
C VAL A 93 3.03 2.34 1.26
N ASN A 94 3.05 2.22 -0.06
CA ASN A 94 2.24 3.03 -0.97
C ASN A 94 0.83 2.45 -1.05
N ASN A 95 -0.01 2.82 -0.07
CA ASN A 95 -1.39 2.34 0.03
C ASN A 95 -2.42 3.33 -0.52
N ALA A 96 -2.15 4.64 -0.49
CA ALA A 96 -3.09 5.64 -0.99
C ALA A 96 -3.51 5.36 -2.43
N GLY A 97 -4.80 5.39 -2.69
CA GLY A 97 -5.37 5.16 -4.01
C GLY A 97 -6.87 5.44 -4.02
N LEU A 98 -7.41 5.62 -5.22
CA LEU A 98 -8.83 5.83 -5.48
C LEU A 98 -9.23 5.20 -6.82
N ALA A 99 -10.52 4.98 -6.99
CA ALA A 99 -11.13 4.39 -8.17
C ALA A 99 -12.49 5.06 -8.41
N PRO A 100 -12.56 6.22 -9.08
CA PRO A 100 -13.82 6.78 -9.56
C PRO A 100 -14.27 5.97 -10.78
N GLY A 101 -15.14 4.96 -10.54
CA GLY A 101 -15.61 4.05 -11.57
C GLY A 101 -16.60 4.73 -12.52
N ASN A 102 -16.38 4.55 -13.83
CA ASN A 102 -17.29 4.95 -14.90
C ASN A 102 -17.07 4.06 -16.14
N PRO A 103 -18.12 3.77 -16.93
CA PRO A 103 -17.92 3.20 -18.27
C PRO A 103 -16.95 4.06 -19.09
N ALA A 104 -16.09 3.42 -19.89
CA ALA A 104 -14.97 4.09 -20.56
C ALA A 104 -15.39 5.30 -21.40
N GLU A 105 -16.55 5.22 -22.06
CA GLU A 105 -17.14 6.31 -22.86
C GLU A 105 -17.64 7.50 -22.02
N ASN A 106 -17.77 7.32 -20.71
CA ASN A 106 -18.26 8.35 -19.77
C ASN A 106 -17.19 8.80 -18.76
N VAL A 107 -15.95 8.34 -18.90
CA VAL A 107 -14.85 8.79 -18.03
C VAL A 107 -14.60 10.28 -18.26
N ARG A 108 -14.64 11.05 -17.20
CA ARG A 108 -14.31 12.49 -17.24
C ARG A 108 -12.81 12.69 -17.12
N GLU A 109 -12.30 13.72 -17.78
CA GLU A 109 -10.88 14.08 -17.71
C GLU A 109 -10.40 14.30 -16.27
N GLU A 110 -11.22 14.96 -15.43
CA GLU A 110 -10.88 15.22 -14.04
C GLU A 110 -10.72 13.93 -13.22
N ASP A 111 -11.56 12.92 -13.47
CA ASP A 111 -11.50 11.63 -12.79
C ASP A 111 -10.28 10.81 -13.26
N PHE A 112 -9.98 10.90 -14.57
CA PHE A 112 -8.77 10.32 -15.15
C PHE A 112 -7.51 10.93 -14.52
N ASP A 113 -7.41 12.26 -14.55
CA ASP A 113 -6.26 13.00 -14.03
C ASP A 113 -6.07 12.77 -12.53
N LEU A 114 -7.15 12.81 -11.76
CA LEU A 114 -7.10 12.53 -10.32
C LEU A 114 -6.60 11.12 -10.03
N THR A 115 -7.08 10.12 -10.79
CA THR A 115 -6.64 8.73 -10.64
C THR A 115 -5.15 8.58 -10.94
N VAL A 116 -4.70 9.14 -12.05
CA VAL A 116 -3.28 9.13 -12.43
C VAL A 116 -2.43 9.89 -11.41
N GLN A 117 -2.92 11.03 -10.95
CA GLN A 117 -2.20 11.87 -10.00
C GLN A 117 -2.00 11.19 -8.65
N VAL A 118 -3.04 10.56 -8.11
CA VAL A 118 -2.97 9.87 -6.81
C VAL A 118 -2.27 8.51 -6.95
N ASN A 119 -2.78 7.65 -7.85
CA ASN A 119 -2.35 6.25 -7.90
C ASN A 119 -0.95 6.08 -8.49
N LEU A 120 -0.58 6.86 -9.51
CA LEU A 120 0.70 6.71 -10.20
C LEU A 120 1.72 7.77 -9.79
N LYS A 121 1.42 9.05 -10.05
CA LYS A 121 2.36 10.14 -9.80
C LYS A 121 2.71 10.22 -8.32
N GLY A 122 1.71 10.19 -7.43
CA GLY A 122 1.92 10.20 -5.98
C GLY A 122 2.77 9.03 -5.51
N THR A 123 2.43 7.81 -5.95
CA THR A 123 3.20 6.59 -5.63
C THR A 123 4.65 6.66 -6.10
N PHE A 124 4.87 7.13 -7.33
CA PHE A 124 6.23 7.28 -7.86
C PHE A 124 7.06 8.26 -7.01
N PHE A 125 6.52 9.43 -6.71
CA PHE A 125 7.27 10.46 -5.98
C PHE A 125 7.41 10.14 -4.48
N ALA A 126 6.47 9.43 -3.86
CA ALA A 126 6.65 8.89 -2.52
C ALA A 126 7.76 7.84 -2.49
N SER A 127 7.79 6.94 -3.49
CA SER A 127 8.88 5.96 -3.65
C SER A 127 10.22 6.65 -3.87
N GLN A 128 10.27 7.71 -4.70
CA GLN A 128 11.49 8.48 -4.95
C GLN A 128 11.99 9.16 -3.67
N ALA A 129 11.09 9.81 -2.91
CA ALA A 129 11.45 10.50 -1.68
C ALA A 129 12.00 9.53 -0.63
N ALA A 130 11.29 8.44 -0.33
CA ALA A 130 11.75 7.41 0.59
C ALA A 130 12.98 6.67 0.05
N GLY A 131 13.04 6.39 -1.25
CA GLY A 131 14.18 5.76 -1.91
C GLY A 131 15.48 6.54 -1.73
N ARG A 132 15.45 7.87 -1.78
CA ARG A 132 16.62 8.71 -1.49
C ARG A 132 17.14 8.51 -0.05
N VAL A 133 16.25 8.37 0.92
CA VAL A 133 16.61 8.06 2.32
C VAL A 133 17.20 6.66 2.40
N MET A 134 16.51 5.67 1.83
CA MET A 134 16.92 4.26 1.84
C MET A 134 18.25 4.01 1.12
N ILE A 135 18.54 4.74 0.04
CA ILE A 135 19.84 4.69 -0.67
C ILE A 135 20.97 5.16 0.25
N ARG A 136 20.80 6.26 0.99
CA ARG A 136 21.80 6.71 1.98
C ARG A 136 21.99 5.71 3.12
N GLN A 137 20.92 5.00 3.50
CA GLN A 137 20.93 3.93 4.52
C GLN A 137 21.52 2.61 4.00
N ASN A 138 21.64 2.45 2.67
CA ASN A 138 21.95 1.19 1.98
C ASN A 138 21.01 0.03 2.41
N ARG A 139 19.74 0.34 2.63
CA ARG A 139 18.70 -0.58 3.10
C ARG A 139 17.32 0.04 2.93
N GLY A 140 16.33 -0.76 2.49
CA GLY A 140 14.95 -0.33 2.42
C GLY A 140 13.99 -1.43 1.98
N ARG A 141 12.70 -1.21 2.22
CA ARG A 141 11.59 -2.07 1.78
C ARG A 141 10.47 -1.16 1.26
N ILE A 142 10.08 -1.33 0.00
CA ILE A 142 8.95 -0.60 -0.58
C ILE A 142 7.89 -1.62 -0.95
N ILE A 143 6.67 -1.43 -0.45
CA ILE A 143 5.52 -2.28 -0.74
C ILE A 143 4.43 -1.42 -1.37
N ASN A 144 4.08 -1.73 -2.61
CA ASN A 144 3.07 -1.03 -3.38
C ASN A 144 1.73 -1.77 -3.31
N LEU A 145 0.63 -1.05 -3.06
CA LEU A 145 -0.73 -1.61 -3.18
C LEU A 145 -1.16 -1.53 -4.66
N SER A 146 -0.97 -2.67 -5.36
CA SER A 146 -1.59 -2.93 -6.65
C SER A 146 -3.05 -3.41 -6.44
N SER A 147 -3.57 -4.23 -7.31
CA SER A 147 -4.88 -4.87 -7.23
C SER A 147 -4.91 -6.05 -8.21
N GLN A 148 -5.79 -7.04 -8.00
CA GLN A 148 -6.09 -8.02 -9.05
C GLN A 148 -6.55 -7.32 -10.34
N ALA A 149 -7.15 -6.11 -10.25
CA ALA A 149 -7.52 -5.26 -11.39
C ALA A 149 -6.33 -4.83 -12.27
N GLY A 150 -5.10 -4.98 -11.79
CA GLY A 150 -3.90 -4.82 -12.61
C GLY A 150 -3.57 -6.04 -13.49
N PHE A 151 -4.29 -7.16 -13.31
CA PHE A 151 -4.08 -8.45 -14.00
C PHE A 151 -5.31 -8.88 -14.79
N VAL A 152 -6.51 -8.46 -14.37
CA VAL A 152 -7.78 -8.71 -15.03
C VAL A 152 -8.57 -7.42 -15.20
N ALA A 153 -9.42 -7.37 -16.24
CA ALA A 153 -10.27 -6.22 -16.48
C ALA A 153 -11.51 -6.24 -15.56
N LEU A 154 -11.87 -5.08 -15.05
CA LEU A 154 -13.12 -4.83 -14.35
C LEU A 154 -13.97 -3.84 -15.15
N PRO A 155 -15.22 -4.17 -15.51
CA PRO A 155 -16.11 -3.25 -16.20
C PRO A 155 -16.29 -1.95 -15.40
N GLY A 156 -16.23 -0.81 -16.09
CA GLY A 156 -16.35 0.50 -15.46
C GLY A 156 -15.09 1.01 -14.73
N GLU A 157 -14.01 0.24 -14.69
CA GLU A 157 -12.80 0.54 -13.91
C GLU A 157 -11.54 0.67 -14.78
N SER A 158 -11.67 1.04 -16.07
CA SER A 158 -10.57 1.03 -17.02
C SER A 158 -9.35 1.86 -16.56
N VAL A 159 -9.56 3.07 -16.05
CA VAL A 159 -8.48 3.96 -15.57
C VAL A 159 -7.83 3.39 -14.31
N TYR A 160 -8.62 2.85 -13.39
CA TYR A 160 -8.10 2.18 -12.21
C TYR A 160 -7.28 0.95 -12.56
N CYS A 161 -7.82 0.04 -13.41
CA CYS A 161 -7.11 -1.15 -13.88
C CYS A 161 -5.77 -0.78 -14.51
N MET A 162 -5.75 0.21 -15.41
CA MET A 162 -4.54 0.74 -16.03
C MET A 162 -3.55 1.25 -14.96
N SER A 163 -4.01 2.00 -13.97
CA SER A 163 -3.16 2.51 -12.90
C SER A 163 -2.53 1.39 -12.08
N LYS A 164 -3.27 0.32 -11.78
CA LYS A 164 -2.79 -0.81 -10.98
C LYS A 164 -1.84 -1.74 -11.76
N ALA A 165 -2.07 -1.89 -13.06
CA ALA A 165 -1.10 -2.56 -13.94
C ALA A 165 0.22 -1.79 -14.01
N ALA A 166 0.17 -0.46 -14.14
CA ALA A 166 1.36 0.39 -14.12
C ALA A 166 2.13 0.31 -12.79
N ILE A 167 1.44 0.24 -11.64
CA ILE A 167 2.07 0.03 -10.32
C ILE A 167 2.81 -1.31 -10.25
N SER A 168 2.21 -2.39 -10.76
CA SER A 168 2.87 -3.71 -10.81
C SER A 168 4.13 -3.67 -11.68
N HIS A 169 4.12 -2.90 -12.77
CA HIS A 169 5.31 -2.76 -13.60
C HIS A 169 6.35 -1.80 -13.00
N LEU A 170 5.95 -0.68 -12.40
CA LEU A 170 6.82 0.24 -11.66
C LEU A 170 7.59 -0.50 -10.56
N THR A 171 6.93 -1.44 -9.88
CA THR A 171 7.54 -2.29 -8.85
C THR A 171 8.78 -3.03 -9.39
N LYS A 172 8.69 -3.60 -10.60
CA LYS A 172 9.82 -4.27 -11.26
C LYS A 172 10.95 -3.31 -11.62
N CYS A 173 10.60 -2.14 -12.17
CA CYS A 173 11.59 -1.12 -12.54
C CYS A 173 12.41 -0.67 -11.34
N LEU A 174 11.74 -0.28 -10.24
CA LEU A 174 12.42 0.19 -9.03
C LEU A 174 13.22 -0.92 -8.33
N ALA A 175 12.74 -2.16 -8.38
CA ALA A 175 13.48 -3.31 -7.84
C ALA A 175 14.83 -3.49 -8.54
N VAL A 176 14.86 -3.39 -9.87
CA VAL A 176 16.09 -3.52 -10.67
C VAL A 176 17.02 -2.32 -10.44
N GLU A 177 16.48 -1.10 -10.41
CA GLU A 177 17.27 0.12 -10.23
C GLU A 177 17.93 0.21 -8.85
N TRP A 178 17.21 -0.22 -7.78
CA TRP A 178 17.60 0.03 -6.40
C TRP A 178 18.11 -1.22 -5.66
N GLY A 179 18.05 -2.41 -6.26
CA GLY A 179 18.57 -3.63 -5.68
C GLY A 179 20.04 -3.54 -5.25
N LYS A 180 20.86 -2.82 -6.01
CA LYS A 180 22.27 -2.54 -5.67
C LYS A 180 22.48 -1.79 -4.35
N TYR A 181 21.43 -1.15 -3.82
CA TYR A 181 21.43 -0.47 -2.52
C TYR A 181 20.74 -1.30 -1.43
N ASN A 182 20.57 -2.61 -1.63
CA ASN A 182 19.88 -3.49 -0.70
C ASN A 182 18.43 -3.04 -0.38
N ILE A 183 17.76 -2.46 -1.39
CA ILE A 183 16.35 -2.07 -1.33
C ILE A 183 15.55 -3.10 -2.11
N THR A 184 14.54 -3.70 -1.46
CA THR A 184 13.56 -4.50 -2.17
C THR A 184 12.30 -3.69 -2.45
N VAL A 185 11.72 -3.89 -3.63
CA VAL A 185 10.47 -3.25 -4.03
C VAL A 185 9.52 -4.34 -4.51
N ASN A 186 8.39 -4.51 -3.81
CA ASN A 186 7.38 -5.51 -4.12
C ASN A 186 5.99 -4.89 -4.13
N ALA A 187 5.01 -5.62 -4.61
CA ALA A 187 3.62 -5.22 -4.55
C ALA A 187 2.75 -6.34 -3.93
N VAL A 188 1.62 -5.94 -3.39
CA VAL A 188 0.51 -6.84 -3.07
C VAL A 188 -0.69 -6.44 -3.93
N ALA A 189 -1.42 -7.41 -4.44
CA ALA A 189 -2.55 -7.21 -5.35
C ALA A 189 -3.82 -7.87 -4.77
N PRO A 190 -4.53 -7.19 -3.87
CA PRO A 190 -5.76 -7.70 -3.29
C PRO A 190 -6.91 -7.72 -4.32
N THR A 191 -7.87 -8.61 -4.09
CA THR A 191 -9.23 -8.55 -4.63
C THR A 191 -10.10 -7.61 -3.79
N PHE A 192 -11.42 -7.79 -3.81
CA PHE A 192 -12.34 -7.05 -2.97
C PHE A 192 -12.13 -7.37 -1.49
N ILE A 193 -11.75 -6.34 -0.75
CA ILE A 193 -11.55 -6.39 0.70
C ILE A 193 -12.63 -5.53 1.35
N PHE A 194 -13.25 -6.04 2.43
CA PHE A 194 -14.27 -5.29 3.16
C PHE A 194 -13.62 -4.11 3.91
N THR A 195 -13.91 -2.92 3.46
CA THR A 195 -13.36 -1.66 3.99
C THR A 195 -14.42 -0.56 3.87
N PRO A 196 -14.28 0.57 4.58
CA PRO A 196 -15.17 1.73 4.36
C PRO A 196 -15.19 2.26 2.92
N GLY A 197 -14.21 1.91 2.09
CA GLY A 197 -14.15 2.29 0.67
C GLY A 197 -14.91 1.35 -0.26
N THR A 198 -15.21 0.13 0.18
CA THR A 198 -15.92 -0.91 -0.60
C THR A 198 -17.27 -1.27 0.01
N GLU A 199 -17.60 -0.74 1.19
CA GLU A 199 -18.82 -1.06 1.93
C GLU A 199 -20.07 -0.77 1.12
N GLU A 200 -20.13 0.40 0.46
CA GLU A 200 -21.28 0.82 -0.32
C GLU A 200 -21.56 -0.13 -1.51
N CYS A 201 -20.55 -0.43 -2.32
CA CYS A 201 -20.74 -1.34 -3.46
C CYS A 201 -21.01 -2.78 -3.01
N LEU A 202 -20.42 -3.24 -1.90
CA LEU A 202 -20.66 -4.58 -1.34
C LEU A 202 -22.00 -4.70 -0.56
N ALA A 203 -22.69 -3.59 -0.31
CA ALA A 203 -24.05 -3.60 0.24
C ALA A 203 -25.09 -4.06 -0.82
N ASP A 204 -24.81 -3.86 -2.12
CA ASP A 204 -25.61 -4.44 -3.19
C ASP A 204 -25.42 -5.97 -3.22
N SER A 205 -26.50 -6.70 -2.96
CA SER A 205 -26.46 -8.15 -2.83
C SER A 205 -26.12 -8.86 -4.15
N ALA A 206 -26.53 -8.33 -5.29
CA ALA A 206 -26.26 -8.91 -6.60
C ALA A 206 -24.79 -8.69 -6.98
N PHE A 207 -24.27 -7.50 -6.79
CA PHE A 207 -22.86 -7.20 -6.99
C PHE A 207 -21.97 -8.04 -6.06
N ARG A 208 -22.33 -8.11 -4.77
CA ARG A 208 -21.59 -8.94 -3.80
C ARG A 208 -21.57 -10.42 -4.20
N ALA A 209 -22.69 -10.97 -4.68
CA ALA A 209 -22.77 -12.35 -5.13
C ALA A 209 -21.86 -12.60 -6.35
N ASP A 210 -21.85 -11.71 -7.34
CA ASP A 210 -20.96 -11.77 -8.51
C ASP A 210 -19.48 -11.73 -8.08
N VAL A 211 -19.13 -10.81 -7.16
CA VAL A 211 -17.77 -10.72 -6.63
C VAL A 211 -17.36 -12.02 -5.94
N VAL A 212 -18.20 -12.56 -5.06
CA VAL A 212 -17.92 -13.83 -4.33
C VAL A 212 -17.75 -14.99 -5.30
N GLU A 213 -18.59 -15.08 -6.35
CA GLU A 213 -18.47 -16.11 -7.39
C GLU A 213 -17.15 -16.01 -8.15
N ARG A 214 -16.69 -14.79 -8.45
CA ARG A 214 -15.41 -14.54 -9.12
C ARG A 214 -14.20 -14.83 -8.25
N ILE A 215 -14.32 -14.81 -6.91
CA ILE A 215 -13.29 -15.28 -5.99
C ILE A 215 -13.30 -16.80 -5.97
N ALA A 216 -12.85 -17.39 -7.06
CA ALA A 216 -13.18 -18.72 -7.54
C ALA A 216 -12.76 -19.89 -6.64
N ALA A 217 -11.79 -19.71 -5.75
CA ALA A 217 -11.33 -20.79 -4.88
C ALA A 217 -11.84 -20.65 -3.44
N LEU A 218 -11.84 -19.42 -2.90
CA LEU A 218 -12.19 -19.21 -1.50
C LEU A 218 -13.61 -18.69 -1.27
N HIS A 219 -14.29 -18.19 -2.32
CA HIS A 219 -15.68 -17.73 -2.30
C HIS A 219 -16.04 -16.82 -1.11
N ARG A 220 -15.17 -15.91 -0.77
CA ARG A 220 -15.40 -14.91 0.28
C ARG A 220 -14.76 -13.55 -0.04
N ILE A 221 -15.38 -12.49 0.42
CA ILE A 221 -14.75 -11.16 0.46
C ILE A 221 -13.56 -11.21 1.43
N GLY A 222 -12.46 -10.55 1.06
CA GLY A 222 -11.29 -10.49 1.92
C GLY A 222 -11.48 -9.55 3.12
N ASP A 223 -10.70 -9.82 4.18
CA ASP A 223 -10.54 -8.95 5.33
C ASP A 223 -9.25 -8.12 5.19
N PRO A 224 -9.15 -6.90 5.75
CA PRO A 224 -7.90 -6.13 5.75
C PRO A 224 -6.69 -6.89 6.30
N MET A 225 -6.88 -7.82 7.23
CA MET A 225 -5.80 -8.63 7.79
C MET A 225 -5.27 -9.68 6.81
N ASP A 226 -6.07 -10.15 5.84
CA ASP A 226 -5.58 -11.00 4.74
C ASP A 226 -4.47 -10.31 3.94
N VAL A 227 -4.52 -8.98 3.82
CA VAL A 227 -3.54 -8.17 3.11
C VAL A 227 -2.38 -7.75 4.01
N ALA A 228 -2.68 -7.33 5.25
CA ALA A 228 -1.70 -6.81 6.18
C ALA A 228 -0.60 -7.84 6.52
N GLY A 229 -0.95 -9.13 6.62
CA GLY A 229 0.02 -10.21 6.85
C GLY A 229 1.07 -10.32 5.74
N ALA A 230 0.66 -10.21 4.48
CA ALA A 230 1.59 -10.22 3.34
C ALA A 230 2.49 -8.97 3.32
N VAL A 231 1.97 -7.80 3.73
CA VAL A 231 2.76 -6.57 3.84
C VAL A 231 3.83 -6.72 4.93
N VAL A 232 3.48 -7.25 6.11
CA VAL A 232 4.44 -7.54 7.20
C VAL A 232 5.52 -8.53 6.72
N PHE A 233 5.13 -9.59 6.02
CA PHE A 233 6.08 -10.54 5.42
C PHE A 233 7.06 -9.83 4.49
N LEU A 234 6.57 -9.06 3.51
CA LEU A 234 7.43 -8.36 2.55
C LEU A 234 8.31 -7.27 3.19
N ALA A 235 7.87 -6.67 4.29
CA ALA A 235 8.64 -5.71 5.06
C ALA A 235 9.76 -6.36 5.89
N SER A 236 9.62 -7.65 6.20
CA SER A 236 10.48 -8.37 7.16
C SER A 236 11.75 -8.94 6.52
N PRO A 237 12.73 -9.35 7.35
CA PRO A 237 13.91 -10.09 6.89
C PRO A 237 13.57 -11.42 6.19
N ALA A 238 12.41 -12.02 6.46
CA ALA A 238 11.98 -13.29 5.83
C ALA A 238 11.80 -13.16 4.30
N ALA A 239 11.57 -11.94 3.79
CA ALA A 239 11.43 -11.65 2.36
C ALA A 239 12.69 -11.02 1.72
N SER A 240 13.87 -11.20 2.33
CA SER A 240 15.09 -10.48 1.93
C SER A 240 15.56 -10.73 0.49
N LEU A 241 15.18 -11.84 -0.12
CA LEU A 241 15.52 -12.19 -1.51
C LEU A 241 14.33 -11.98 -2.48
N ILE A 242 13.18 -11.51 -1.97
CA ILE A 242 12.00 -11.24 -2.79
C ILE A 242 12.02 -9.78 -3.21
N THR A 243 12.11 -9.52 -4.52
CA THR A 243 12.06 -8.16 -5.08
C THR A 243 11.55 -8.18 -6.53
N GLY A 244 10.80 -7.16 -6.91
CA GLY A 244 10.19 -7.04 -8.23
C GLY A 244 8.93 -7.88 -8.43
N ASP A 245 8.42 -8.50 -7.37
CA ASP A 245 7.26 -9.38 -7.44
C ASP A 245 5.95 -8.69 -7.02
N THR A 246 4.84 -9.27 -7.45
CA THR A 246 3.49 -8.87 -7.04
C THR A 246 2.75 -10.09 -6.50
N ILE A 247 2.49 -10.10 -5.19
CA ILE A 247 1.74 -11.18 -4.54
C ILE A 247 0.25 -10.94 -4.71
N LEU A 248 -0.42 -11.84 -5.41
CA LEU A 248 -1.89 -11.85 -5.53
C LEU A 248 -2.51 -12.32 -4.21
N ILE A 249 -3.47 -11.54 -3.70
CA ILE A 249 -4.24 -11.84 -2.48
C ILE A 249 -5.71 -11.78 -2.88
N ASP A 250 -6.12 -12.74 -3.71
CA ASP A 250 -7.35 -12.65 -4.48
C ASP A 250 -8.29 -13.86 -4.35
N GLY A 251 -7.95 -14.80 -3.48
CA GLY A 251 -8.77 -15.99 -3.23
C GLY A 251 -8.98 -16.86 -4.48
N GLY A 252 -8.09 -16.74 -5.48
CA GLY A 252 -8.15 -17.49 -6.73
C GLY A 252 -8.91 -16.78 -7.86
N TRP A 253 -9.22 -15.49 -7.75
CA TRP A 253 -9.87 -14.73 -8.82
C TRP A 253 -9.10 -14.83 -10.15
N THR A 254 -7.77 -14.65 -10.11
CA THR A 254 -6.92 -14.65 -11.31
C THR A 254 -6.39 -16.04 -11.68
N ALA A 255 -6.71 -17.07 -10.93
CA ALA A 255 -6.22 -18.43 -11.15
C ALA A 255 -6.98 -19.21 -12.24
N ARG A 256 -8.00 -18.61 -12.88
CA ARG A 256 -8.83 -19.24 -13.93
C ARG A 256 -8.88 -18.37 -15.20
#